data_e3d857784b4498b950b84c20563771d5
#
_entry.id   e3d857784b4498b950b84c20563771d5
#
_cell.length_a   1.000
_cell.length_b   1.000
_cell.length_c   1.000
_cell.angle_alpha   90.00
_cell.angle_beta   90.00
_cell.angle_gamma   90.00
#
_symmetry.space_group_name_H-M   'P 1'
#
loop_
_entity.id
_entity.type
_entity.pdbx_description
1 polymer ?
#
loop_
_entity_poly.entity_id
_entity_poly.type
_entity_poly.pdbx_seq_one_letter_code
_entity_poly.pdbx_strand_id
1 'polypeptide(L)'
;RFVRDVGRALLKLRDGGYQFVIVSNQDGLGSEGYPRESFDGPNNLMLQIFESQGIVFRDVLIDCSWPQDNAPTRKPGIGLMLPYLQDRNIDWARSAMVGDRITDITFAENLRIRGFQLRTEQFGGEWDWNGIAHELADAPRRAVVQRNTKETRIRVEVDLDHTGEPQIDTGLPFFDHMLEQIGKHGGFTLAVKTQGDLDIDEHHTVEDTGLALGQALKEALGDKRGIGRYGFTLPMDETLASAALDFSGRPYFVFSGEFKRERVGDLP
;
A
#
# COMPACT_ATOMS: atom_id res chain seq x y z
N ARG A 1 3.89 -8.32 31.23
CA ARG A 1 3.75 -6.83 31.27
C ARG A 1 3.55 -6.36 29.83
N PHE A 2 2.49 -5.55 29.58
CA PHE A 2 2.30 -4.93 28.25
C PHE A 2 3.36 -3.87 27.98
N VAL A 3 3.74 -3.74 26.71
CA VAL A 3 4.57 -2.64 26.25
C VAL A 3 3.77 -1.33 26.38
N ARG A 4 4.46 -0.26 26.74
CA ARG A 4 3.83 1.05 26.91
C ARG A 4 3.07 1.47 25.65
N ASP A 5 1.89 2.06 25.84
CA ASP A 5 1.04 2.65 24.79
C ASP A 5 0.49 1.66 23.73
N VAL A 6 0.80 0.36 23.80
CA VAL A 6 0.34 -0.63 22.81
C VAL A 6 -1.18 -0.65 22.63
N GLY A 7 -1.95 -0.64 23.73
CA GLY A 7 -3.43 -0.66 23.66
C GLY A 7 -3.99 0.57 22.95
N ARG A 8 -3.47 1.77 23.27
CA ARG A 8 -3.89 3.03 22.65
C ARG A 8 -3.55 3.05 21.14
N ALA A 9 -2.36 2.58 20.79
CA ALA A 9 -1.93 2.50 19.41
C ALA A 9 -2.80 1.54 18.58
N LEU A 10 -3.06 0.32 19.11
CA LEU A 10 -3.91 -0.65 18.44
C LEU A 10 -5.36 -0.15 18.31
N LEU A 11 -5.91 0.56 19.28
CA LEU A 11 -7.23 1.20 19.16
C LEU A 11 -7.27 2.20 17.99
N LYS A 12 -6.26 3.07 17.90
CA LYS A 12 -6.15 4.04 16.81
C LYS A 12 -6.04 3.35 15.44
N LEU A 13 -5.23 2.29 15.35
CA LEU A 13 -5.09 1.50 14.12
C LEU A 13 -6.40 0.78 13.75
N ARG A 14 -7.11 0.19 14.73
CA ARG A 14 -8.43 -0.41 14.52
C ARG A 14 -9.42 0.60 13.95
N ASP A 15 -9.46 1.80 14.53
CA ASP A 15 -10.36 2.88 14.10
C ASP A 15 -9.97 3.39 12.68
N GLY A 16 -8.71 3.23 12.28
CA GLY A 16 -8.20 3.40 10.92
C GLY A 16 -8.45 2.21 9.97
N GLY A 17 -9.20 1.20 10.40
CA GLY A 17 -9.60 0.03 9.59
C GLY A 17 -8.57 -1.11 9.54
N TYR A 18 -7.52 -1.07 10.37
CA TYR A 18 -6.55 -2.17 10.44
C TYR A 18 -7.11 -3.40 11.16
N GLN A 19 -6.78 -4.58 10.64
CA GLN A 19 -6.98 -5.86 11.30
C GLN A 19 -5.64 -6.37 11.84
N PHE A 20 -5.69 -7.14 12.91
CA PHE A 20 -4.49 -7.58 13.62
C PHE A 20 -4.30 -9.09 13.52
N VAL A 21 -3.06 -9.52 13.33
CA VAL A 21 -2.63 -10.92 13.37
C VAL A 21 -1.36 -10.99 14.22
N ILE A 22 -1.30 -11.96 15.11
CA ILE A 22 -0.08 -12.26 15.85
C ILE A 22 0.70 -13.33 15.10
N VAL A 23 1.99 -13.08 14.84
CA VAL A 23 2.91 -14.05 14.26
C VAL A 23 4.12 -14.19 15.21
N SER A 24 4.27 -15.35 15.83
CA SER A 24 5.28 -15.57 16.88
C SER A 24 6.07 -16.85 16.66
N ASN A 25 7.39 -16.78 16.91
CA ASN A 25 8.22 -17.96 17.09
C ASN A 25 8.27 -18.29 18.58
N GLN A 26 7.90 -19.51 18.94
CA GLN A 26 7.91 -20.04 20.32
C GLN A 26 8.74 -21.32 20.33
N ASP A 27 10.04 -21.14 20.52
CA ASP A 27 11.03 -22.20 20.40
C ASP A 27 10.72 -23.37 21.32
N GLY A 28 10.46 -24.56 20.73
CA GLY A 28 10.19 -25.77 21.47
C GLY A 28 8.85 -25.83 22.21
N LEU A 29 7.90 -24.95 21.88
CA LEU A 29 6.54 -25.01 22.46
C LEU A 29 5.88 -26.36 22.19
N GLY A 30 5.40 -27.01 23.24
CA GLY A 30 4.86 -28.37 23.24
C GLY A 30 5.88 -29.44 23.60
N SER A 31 7.14 -29.06 23.85
CA SER A 31 8.15 -29.98 24.40
C SER A 31 8.02 -30.11 25.93
N GLU A 32 8.75 -31.09 26.51
CA GLU A 32 8.82 -31.28 27.96
C GLU A 32 9.36 -30.01 28.67
N GLY A 33 10.32 -29.31 28.06
CA GLY A 33 10.91 -28.09 28.62
C GLY A 33 10.05 -26.84 28.46
N TYR A 34 9.07 -26.85 27.54
CA TYR A 34 8.14 -25.76 27.33
C TYR A 34 6.73 -26.29 26.97
N PRO A 35 5.99 -26.80 27.96
CA PRO A 35 4.66 -27.35 27.75
C PRO A 35 3.66 -26.26 27.34
N ARG A 36 2.64 -26.65 26.56
CA ARG A 36 1.64 -25.72 26.01
C ARG A 36 0.91 -24.94 27.07
N GLU A 37 0.63 -25.55 28.21
CA GLU A 37 -0.08 -24.90 29.34
C GLU A 37 0.67 -23.67 29.86
N SER A 38 2.00 -23.68 29.77
CA SER A 38 2.82 -22.52 30.16
C SER A 38 2.70 -21.34 29.22
N PHE A 39 2.32 -21.57 27.96
CA PHE A 39 2.07 -20.54 26.96
C PHE A 39 0.60 -20.17 26.88
N ASP A 40 -0.30 -21.14 26.80
CA ASP A 40 -1.72 -20.92 26.50
C ASP A 40 -2.41 -20.05 27.55
N GLY A 41 -2.13 -20.25 28.84
CA GLY A 41 -2.69 -19.45 29.92
C GLY A 41 -2.37 -17.95 29.79
N PRO A 42 -1.10 -17.54 29.79
CA PRO A 42 -0.71 -16.14 29.58
C PRO A 42 -1.16 -15.56 28.24
N ASN A 43 -1.12 -16.33 27.16
CA ASN A 43 -1.55 -15.88 25.84
C ASN A 43 -3.05 -15.60 25.81
N ASN A 44 -3.87 -16.51 26.34
CA ASN A 44 -5.32 -16.33 26.42
C ASN A 44 -5.70 -15.13 27.29
N LEU A 45 -5.03 -14.94 28.42
CA LEU A 45 -5.23 -13.76 29.26
C LEU A 45 -4.90 -12.47 28.52
N MET A 46 -3.79 -12.44 27.76
CA MET A 46 -3.43 -11.29 26.93
C MET A 46 -4.51 -10.99 25.89
N LEU A 47 -5.00 -12.00 25.18
CA LEU A 47 -6.07 -11.84 24.17
C LEU A 47 -7.37 -11.34 24.79
N GLN A 48 -7.78 -11.88 25.94
CA GLN A 48 -8.97 -11.41 26.67
C GLN A 48 -8.86 -9.95 27.12
N ILE A 49 -7.67 -9.52 27.57
CA ILE A 49 -7.46 -8.10 27.94
C ILE A 49 -7.62 -7.21 26.71
N PHE A 50 -7.04 -7.57 25.56
CA PHE A 50 -7.21 -6.80 24.33
C PHE A 50 -8.67 -6.80 23.84
N GLU A 51 -9.33 -7.95 23.86
CA GLU A 51 -10.73 -8.10 23.47
C GLU A 51 -11.66 -7.25 24.34
N SER A 52 -11.41 -7.18 25.66
CA SER A 52 -12.17 -6.31 26.57
C SER A 52 -12.08 -4.82 26.22
N GLN A 53 -11.05 -4.42 25.47
CA GLN A 53 -10.86 -3.07 24.93
C GLN A 53 -11.36 -2.94 23.48
N GLY A 54 -11.98 -3.99 22.92
CA GLY A 54 -12.45 -4.01 21.54
C GLY A 54 -11.33 -4.19 20.50
N ILE A 55 -10.18 -4.72 20.91
CA ILE A 55 -9.07 -5.11 20.03
C ILE A 55 -9.12 -6.62 19.84
N VAL A 56 -9.47 -7.05 18.63
CA VAL A 56 -9.58 -8.47 18.28
C VAL A 56 -8.48 -8.84 17.29
N PHE A 57 -7.78 -9.94 17.56
CA PHE A 57 -6.82 -10.51 16.63
C PHE A 57 -7.53 -11.53 15.75
N ARG A 58 -7.42 -11.35 14.43
CA ARG A 58 -8.02 -12.26 13.45
C ARG A 58 -7.44 -13.67 13.59
N ASP A 59 -6.13 -13.76 13.78
CA ASP A 59 -5.41 -15.03 13.98
C ASP A 59 -4.22 -14.87 14.92
N VAL A 60 -3.85 -15.98 15.56
CA VAL A 60 -2.62 -16.13 16.35
C VAL A 60 -1.81 -17.27 15.74
N LEU A 61 -0.81 -16.92 14.95
CA LEU A 61 0.02 -17.84 14.19
C LEU A 61 1.34 -18.10 14.94
N ILE A 62 1.54 -19.34 15.37
CA ILE A 62 2.69 -19.73 16.19
C ILE A 62 3.53 -20.74 15.42
N ASP A 63 4.81 -20.46 15.30
CA ASP A 63 5.82 -21.44 14.92
C ASP A 63 6.50 -21.99 16.17
N CYS A 64 6.56 -23.31 16.29
CA CYS A 64 7.12 -24.01 17.45
C CYS A 64 8.51 -24.62 17.17
N SER A 65 9.04 -24.44 15.96
CA SER A 65 10.32 -25.04 15.55
C SER A 65 11.51 -24.36 16.22
N TRP A 66 12.61 -25.08 16.27
CA TRP A 66 13.89 -24.55 16.72
C TRP A 66 14.61 -23.81 15.58
N PRO A 67 15.51 -22.84 15.88
CA PRO A 67 16.27 -22.13 14.85
C PRO A 67 17.01 -23.04 13.86
N GLN A 68 17.56 -24.15 14.34
CA GLN A 68 18.30 -25.11 13.52
C GLN A 68 17.44 -25.93 12.56
N ASP A 69 16.11 -25.98 12.78
CA ASP A 69 15.17 -26.71 11.91
C ASP A 69 14.95 -25.98 10.57
N ASN A 70 15.31 -24.68 10.49
CA ASN A 70 15.15 -23.85 9.32
C ASN A 70 13.74 -23.94 8.70
N ALA A 71 12.71 -24.07 9.55
CA ALA A 71 11.34 -24.23 9.11
C ALA A 71 10.88 -23.01 8.32
N PRO A 72 10.21 -23.18 7.16
CA PRO A 72 9.74 -22.06 6.36
C PRO A 72 8.64 -21.23 7.04
N THR A 73 8.00 -21.78 8.08
CA THR A 73 6.98 -21.14 8.92
C THR A 73 7.58 -20.26 10.02
N ARG A 74 8.86 -20.49 10.36
CA ARG A 74 9.59 -19.72 11.36
C ARG A 74 10.05 -18.37 10.79
N LYS A 75 9.73 -17.26 11.45
CA LYS A 75 10.27 -15.94 11.05
C LYS A 75 11.82 -15.97 11.02
N PRO A 76 12.45 -15.45 9.95
CA PRO A 76 11.89 -14.59 8.90
C PRO A 76 11.20 -15.32 7.73
N GLY A 77 11.02 -16.64 7.76
CA GLY A 77 10.22 -17.37 6.77
C GLY A 77 8.74 -16.96 6.81
N ILE A 78 8.11 -16.89 5.64
CA ILE A 78 6.73 -16.39 5.46
C ILE A 78 5.69 -17.52 5.35
N GLY A 79 6.06 -18.77 5.65
CA GLY A 79 5.20 -19.93 5.47
C GLY A 79 3.85 -19.85 6.17
N LEU A 80 3.79 -19.24 7.36
CA LEU A 80 2.51 -19.01 8.07
C LEU A 80 1.59 -18.01 7.37
N MET A 81 2.12 -17.18 6.47
CA MET A 81 1.35 -16.15 5.76
C MET A 81 0.79 -16.62 4.41
N LEU A 82 1.07 -17.85 3.97
CA LEU A 82 0.59 -18.34 2.70
C LEU A 82 -0.92 -18.23 2.50
N PRO A 83 -1.80 -18.50 3.49
CA PRO A 83 -3.24 -18.29 3.35
C PRO A 83 -3.60 -16.82 3.11
N TYR A 84 -2.86 -15.90 3.74
CA TYR A 84 -3.05 -14.45 3.60
C TYR A 84 -2.61 -13.94 2.23
N LEU A 85 -1.54 -14.52 1.64
CA LEU A 85 -1.07 -14.15 0.30
C LEU A 85 -2.08 -14.48 -0.80
N GLN A 86 -3.04 -15.37 -0.52
CA GLN A 86 -4.13 -15.74 -1.43
C GLN A 86 -5.38 -14.88 -1.22
N ASP A 87 -5.48 -14.14 -0.13
CA ASP A 87 -6.63 -13.27 0.19
C ASP A 87 -6.50 -11.94 -0.55
N ARG A 88 -7.35 -11.74 -1.56
CA ARG A 88 -7.37 -10.52 -2.38
C ARG A 88 -7.94 -9.28 -1.66
N ASN A 89 -8.51 -9.46 -0.47
CA ASN A 89 -9.07 -8.36 0.31
C ASN A 89 -8.02 -7.69 1.22
N ILE A 90 -6.78 -8.16 1.22
CA ILE A 90 -5.71 -7.58 2.02
C ILE A 90 -5.01 -6.47 1.24
N ASP A 91 -5.02 -5.29 1.81
CA ASP A 91 -4.23 -4.16 1.33
C ASP A 91 -2.77 -4.30 1.83
N TRP A 92 -1.95 -4.97 1.03
CA TRP A 92 -0.54 -5.19 1.34
C TRP A 92 0.26 -3.88 1.37
N ALA A 93 -0.14 -2.87 0.61
CA ALA A 93 0.52 -1.56 0.61
C ALA A 93 0.37 -0.83 1.94
N ARG A 94 -0.75 -1.05 2.63
CA ARG A 94 -1.02 -0.50 3.97
C ARG A 94 -0.68 -1.47 5.10
N SER A 95 -0.33 -2.71 4.79
CA SER A 95 0.04 -3.71 5.81
C SER A 95 1.43 -3.44 6.37
N ALA A 96 1.63 -3.82 7.62
CA ALA A 96 2.91 -3.65 8.30
C ALA A 96 3.17 -4.77 9.32
N MET A 97 4.45 -5.05 9.55
CA MET A 97 4.92 -5.88 10.66
C MET A 97 5.52 -5.01 11.75
N VAL A 98 5.13 -5.28 12.97
CA VAL A 98 5.68 -4.63 14.18
C VAL A 98 6.29 -5.71 15.06
N GLY A 99 7.55 -5.57 15.39
CA GLY A 99 8.25 -6.51 16.26
C GLY A 99 9.51 -5.89 16.86
N ASP A 100 10.13 -6.58 17.80
CA ASP A 100 11.31 -6.08 18.50
C ASP A 100 12.64 -6.64 17.94
N ARG A 101 12.57 -7.68 17.11
CA ARG A 101 13.75 -8.38 16.60
C ARG A 101 14.00 -8.07 15.11
N ILE A 102 15.25 -8.18 14.73
CA ILE A 102 15.64 -8.06 13.33
C ILE A 102 14.94 -9.10 12.43
N THR A 103 14.64 -10.28 12.96
CA THR A 103 13.89 -11.32 12.25
C THR A 103 12.47 -10.88 11.88
N ASP A 104 11.86 -9.96 12.63
CA ASP A 104 10.55 -9.39 12.33
C ASP A 104 10.66 -8.41 11.16
N ILE A 105 11.75 -7.67 11.09
CA ILE A 105 12.00 -6.73 9.99
C ILE A 105 12.31 -7.49 8.70
N THR A 106 13.17 -8.52 8.77
CA THR A 106 13.44 -9.39 7.62
C THR A 106 12.17 -10.13 7.14
N PHE A 107 11.30 -10.52 8.08
CA PHE A 107 9.99 -11.08 7.74
C PHE A 107 9.10 -10.08 6.97
N ALA A 108 9.08 -8.81 7.39
CA ALA A 108 8.39 -7.74 6.67
C ALA A 108 8.96 -7.53 5.25
N GLU A 109 10.29 -7.55 5.11
CA GLU A 109 10.97 -7.44 3.83
C GLU A 109 10.59 -8.61 2.89
N ASN A 110 10.56 -9.84 3.40
CA ASN A 110 10.16 -11.02 2.65
C ASN A 110 8.70 -10.96 2.18
N LEU A 111 7.81 -10.32 2.95
CA LEU A 111 6.42 -10.04 2.58
C LEU A 111 6.27 -8.78 1.72
N ARG A 112 7.34 -7.99 1.53
CA ARG A 112 7.32 -6.69 0.86
C ARG A 112 6.37 -5.67 1.50
N ILE A 113 6.25 -5.70 2.82
CA ILE A 113 5.48 -4.76 3.63
C ILE A 113 6.39 -3.89 4.48
N ARG A 114 5.83 -2.87 5.14
CA ARG A 114 6.59 -2.03 6.07
C ARG A 114 6.95 -2.81 7.32
N GLY A 115 8.19 -2.68 7.78
CA GLY A 115 8.67 -3.22 9.06
C GLY A 115 8.95 -2.10 10.05
N PHE A 116 8.47 -2.25 11.29
CA PHE A 116 8.73 -1.33 12.37
C PHE A 116 9.40 -2.06 13.52
N GLN A 117 10.69 -1.76 13.75
CA GLN A 117 11.40 -2.34 14.89
C GLN A 117 11.12 -1.52 16.15
N LEU A 118 10.43 -2.14 17.10
CA LEU A 118 10.14 -1.55 18.41
C LEU A 118 11.44 -1.32 19.18
N ARG A 119 11.53 -0.16 19.80
CA ARG A 119 12.64 0.20 20.69
C ARG A 119 12.57 -0.59 21.97
N THR A 120 13.58 -1.43 22.19
CA THR A 120 13.77 -2.20 23.42
C THR A 120 15.23 -2.08 23.91
N GLU A 121 15.46 -2.26 25.21
CA GLU A 121 16.80 -2.25 25.77
C GLU A 121 17.65 -3.44 25.24
N GLN A 122 16.99 -4.55 24.92
CA GLN A 122 17.66 -5.79 24.51
C GLN A 122 18.03 -5.80 23.02
N PHE A 123 17.17 -5.26 22.13
CA PHE A 123 17.31 -5.43 20.68
C PHE A 123 17.44 -4.10 19.93
N GLY A 124 17.45 -2.97 20.64
CA GLY A 124 17.44 -1.66 20.02
C GLY A 124 16.10 -1.30 19.38
N GLY A 125 16.12 -0.76 18.18
CA GLY A 125 14.96 -0.30 17.43
C GLY A 125 14.77 1.22 17.55
N GLU A 126 13.99 1.78 16.64
CA GLU A 126 13.78 3.23 16.55
C GLU A 126 12.36 3.65 16.91
N TRP A 127 11.40 2.72 16.82
CA TRP A 127 9.97 3.00 16.91
C TRP A 127 9.38 2.75 18.29
N ASP A 128 8.44 3.58 18.68
CA ASP A 128 7.47 3.28 19.72
C ASP A 128 6.06 3.12 19.13
N TRP A 129 5.13 2.60 19.93
CA TRP A 129 3.76 2.35 19.46
C TRP A 129 3.01 3.62 19.04
N ASN A 130 3.29 4.76 19.65
CA ASN A 130 2.64 6.02 19.27
C ASN A 130 3.13 6.50 17.90
N GLY A 131 4.44 6.43 17.64
CA GLY A 131 5.03 6.75 16.35
C GLY A 131 4.53 5.82 15.24
N ILE A 132 4.43 4.51 15.52
CA ILE A 132 3.89 3.53 14.58
C ILE A 132 2.42 3.83 14.23
N ALA A 133 1.59 4.08 15.26
CA ALA A 133 0.19 4.41 15.03
C ALA A 133 0.00 5.73 14.27
N HIS A 134 0.86 6.73 14.54
CA HIS A 134 0.88 7.96 13.78
C HIS A 134 1.24 7.71 12.31
N GLU A 135 2.32 6.99 12.07
CA GLU A 135 2.82 6.71 10.72
C GLU A 135 1.84 5.90 9.86
N LEU A 136 1.12 4.95 10.47
CA LEU A 136 0.19 4.08 9.76
C LEU A 136 -1.21 4.70 9.61
N ALA A 137 -1.71 5.39 10.64
CA ALA A 137 -3.08 5.90 10.66
C ALA A 137 -3.21 7.36 10.19
N ASP A 138 -2.15 8.18 10.35
CA ASP A 138 -2.20 9.61 10.04
C ASP A 138 -1.45 9.98 8.75
N ALA A 139 -0.74 9.05 8.11
CA ALA A 139 -0.04 9.28 6.84
C ALA A 139 -0.89 8.86 5.63
N PRO A 140 -1.76 9.74 5.09
CA PRO A 140 -2.60 9.43 3.94
C PRO A 140 -1.75 9.33 2.67
N ARG A 141 -2.11 8.41 1.77
CA ARG A 141 -1.52 8.32 0.43
C ARG A 141 -2.15 9.36 -0.50
N ARG A 142 -1.85 10.62 -0.22
CA ARG A 142 -2.38 11.78 -0.93
C ARG A 142 -1.25 12.64 -1.47
N ALA A 143 -1.51 13.25 -2.60
CA ALA A 143 -0.63 14.28 -3.16
C ALA A 143 -1.41 15.36 -3.85
N VAL A 144 -0.88 16.58 -3.79
CA VAL A 144 -1.36 17.72 -4.56
C VAL A 144 -0.16 18.31 -5.27
N VAL A 145 -0.17 18.22 -6.60
CA VAL A 145 0.87 18.79 -7.45
C VAL A 145 0.33 20.03 -8.15
N GLN A 146 1.08 21.11 -8.08
CA GLN A 146 0.85 22.30 -8.88
C GLN A 146 2.06 22.51 -9.80
N ARG A 147 1.79 22.58 -11.11
CA ARG A 147 2.79 22.84 -12.15
C ARG A 147 2.37 24.04 -12.94
N ASN A 148 3.22 25.05 -12.97
CA ASN A 148 2.99 26.26 -13.73
C ASN A 148 4.18 26.47 -14.66
N THR A 149 3.91 26.56 -15.95
CA THR A 149 4.89 26.95 -16.99
C THR A 149 4.47 28.29 -17.60
N LYS A 150 5.04 28.66 -18.72
CA LYS A 150 4.55 29.83 -19.49
C LYS A 150 3.27 29.48 -20.26
N GLU A 151 3.16 28.22 -20.63
CA GLU A 151 2.12 27.67 -21.51
C GLU A 151 0.95 27.06 -20.71
N THR A 152 1.21 26.54 -19.49
CA THR A 152 0.20 25.78 -18.73
C THR A 152 0.13 26.18 -17.27
N ARG A 153 -1.06 26.02 -16.67
CA ARG A 153 -1.33 26.07 -15.23
C ARG A 153 -2.10 24.84 -14.83
N ILE A 154 -1.49 23.98 -14.02
CA ILE A 154 -2.02 22.65 -13.72
C ILE A 154 -2.07 22.44 -12.21
N ARG A 155 -3.17 21.86 -11.77
CA ARG A 155 -3.34 21.32 -10.42
C ARG A 155 -3.87 19.88 -10.52
N VAL A 156 -3.14 18.96 -9.92
CA VAL A 156 -3.53 17.55 -9.80
C VAL A 156 -3.63 17.18 -8.33
N GLU A 157 -4.73 16.55 -7.94
CA GLU A 157 -4.95 16.00 -6.62
C GLU A 157 -5.23 14.50 -6.74
N VAL A 158 -4.52 13.70 -5.97
CA VAL A 158 -4.66 12.25 -5.91
C VAL A 158 -4.88 11.83 -4.47
N ASP A 159 -5.88 10.99 -4.20
CA ASP A 159 -6.09 10.31 -2.92
C ASP A 159 -6.29 8.82 -3.18
N LEU A 160 -5.25 8.03 -2.90
CA LEU A 160 -5.25 6.59 -3.14
C LEU A 160 -5.99 5.79 -2.06
N ASP A 161 -6.41 6.43 -0.98
CA ASP A 161 -7.09 5.78 0.15
C ASP A 161 -8.61 5.90 0.10
N HIS A 162 -9.14 6.75 -0.77
CA HIS A 162 -10.58 6.98 -0.92
C HIS A 162 -11.01 6.91 -2.37
N THR A 163 -12.17 6.32 -2.61
CA THR A 163 -12.84 6.35 -3.91
C THR A 163 -13.71 7.59 -4.00
N GLY A 164 -13.76 8.20 -5.18
CA GLY A 164 -14.61 9.35 -5.46
C GLY A 164 -14.84 9.50 -6.96
N GLU A 165 -15.86 10.30 -7.34
CA GLU A 165 -16.05 10.64 -8.74
C GLU A 165 -14.90 11.54 -9.22
N PRO A 166 -14.22 11.18 -10.32
CA PRO A 166 -13.16 12.00 -10.89
C PRO A 166 -13.67 13.41 -11.27
N GLN A 167 -12.84 14.41 -11.02
CA GLN A 167 -13.12 15.80 -11.38
C GLN A 167 -12.04 16.28 -12.34
N ILE A 168 -12.32 16.26 -13.63
CA ILE A 168 -11.35 16.53 -14.68
C ILE A 168 -11.81 17.71 -15.52
N ASP A 169 -10.92 18.66 -15.76
CA ASP A 169 -11.15 19.84 -16.57
C ASP A 169 -9.81 20.28 -17.19
N THR A 170 -9.55 19.87 -18.43
CA THR A 170 -8.35 20.25 -19.18
C THR A 170 -8.66 21.15 -20.37
N GLY A 171 -9.93 21.33 -20.68
CA GLY A 171 -10.39 22.03 -21.89
C GLY A 171 -10.39 21.14 -23.14
N LEU A 172 -10.02 19.85 -23.02
CA LEU A 172 -10.02 18.87 -24.10
C LEU A 172 -10.98 17.73 -23.71
N PRO A 173 -12.24 17.73 -24.16
CA PRO A 173 -13.28 16.80 -23.70
C PRO A 173 -12.93 15.31 -23.84
N PHE A 174 -12.25 14.92 -24.91
CA PHE A 174 -11.85 13.52 -25.07
C PHE A 174 -10.70 13.13 -24.10
N PHE A 175 -9.76 14.04 -23.86
CA PHE A 175 -8.70 13.84 -22.89
C PHE A 175 -9.25 13.77 -21.47
N ASP A 176 -10.20 14.63 -21.13
CA ASP A 176 -10.92 14.59 -19.84
C ASP A 176 -11.55 13.23 -19.63
N HIS A 177 -12.29 12.72 -20.63
CA HIS A 177 -12.88 11.39 -20.57
C HIS A 177 -11.85 10.27 -20.33
N MET A 178 -10.67 10.34 -20.96
CA MET A 178 -9.61 9.34 -20.75
C MET A 178 -9.01 9.40 -19.35
N LEU A 179 -8.80 10.60 -18.81
CA LEU A 179 -8.31 10.79 -17.44
C LEU A 179 -9.32 10.35 -16.38
N GLU A 180 -10.62 10.56 -16.62
CA GLU A 180 -11.69 10.04 -15.75
C GLU A 180 -11.60 8.51 -15.59
N GLN A 181 -11.28 7.78 -16.68
CA GLN A 181 -11.15 6.34 -16.62
C GLN A 181 -10.04 5.89 -15.67
N ILE A 182 -8.96 6.67 -15.53
CA ILE A 182 -7.85 6.38 -14.60
C ILE A 182 -8.36 6.39 -13.16
N GLY A 183 -9.03 7.43 -12.73
CA GLY A 183 -9.60 7.51 -11.38
C GLY A 183 -10.70 6.48 -11.14
N LYS A 184 -11.64 6.38 -12.06
CA LYS A 184 -12.83 5.51 -11.94
C LYS A 184 -12.47 4.03 -11.90
N HIS A 185 -11.65 3.55 -12.83
CA HIS A 185 -11.24 2.15 -12.87
C HIS A 185 -10.06 1.84 -11.94
N GLY A 186 -9.25 2.86 -11.60
CA GLY A 186 -8.21 2.74 -10.57
C GLY A 186 -8.77 2.70 -9.15
N GLY A 187 -10.04 3.10 -8.96
CA GLY A 187 -10.72 3.05 -7.67
C GLY A 187 -10.18 4.06 -6.65
N PHE A 188 -9.68 5.21 -7.10
CA PHE A 188 -9.16 6.26 -6.25
C PHE A 188 -9.68 7.65 -6.67
N THR A 189 -9.63 8.60 -5.75
CA THR A 189 -10.05 9.98 -6.05
C THR A 189 -8.98 10.68 -6.89
N LEU A 190 -9.42 11.26 -8.01
CA LEU A 190 -8.59 12.03 -8.92
C LEU A 190 -9.27 13.35 -9.27
N ALA A 191 -8.57 14.46 -9.06
CA ALA A 191 -8.97 15.76 -9.58
C ALA A 191 -7.82 16.36 -10.41
N VAL A 192 -8.15 16.80 -11.62
CA VAL A 192 -7.21 17.44 -12.55
C VAL A 192 -7.84 18.71 -13.10
N LYS A 193 -7.13 19.81 -12.94
CA LYS A 193 -7.50 21.08 -13.57
C LYS A 193 -6.30 21.61 -14.33
N THR A 194 -6.46 21.79 -15.64
CA THR A 194 -5.44 22.33 -16.53
C THR A 194 -5.99 23.53 -17.30
N GLN A 195 -5.20 24.59 -17.36
CA GLN A 195 -5.40 25.72 -18.25
C GLN A 195 -4.16 25.82 -19.12
N GLY A 196 -4.28 25.42 -20.38
CA GLY A 196 -3.20 25.48 -21.36
C GLY A 196 -3.48 26.47 -22.47
N ASP A 197 -2.49 26.65 -23.32
CA ASP A 197 -2.49 27.53 -24.49
C ASP A 197 -3.12 26.87 -25.73
N LEU A 198 -4.37 26.38 -25.58
CA LEU A 198 -5.11 25.62 -26.60
C LEU A 198 -5.33 26.43 -27.90
N ASP A 199 -5.14 27.73 -27.86
CA ASP A 199 -5.15 28.58 -29.06
C ASP A 199 -3.94 28.31 -29.98
N ILE A 200 -2.88 27.69 -29.44
CA ILE A 200 -1.69 27.28 -30.18
C ILE A 200 -1.85 25.85 -30.66
N ASP A 201 -1.85 24.91 -29.71
CA ASP A 201 -2.18 23.51 -29.92
C ASP A 201 -2.46 22.80 -28.57
N GLU A 202 -2.76 21.51 -28.61
CA GLU A 202 -3.06 20.68 -27.46
C GLU A 202 -1.82 20.07 -26.78
N HIS A 203 -0.63 20.15 -27.38
CA HIS A 203 0.61 19.50 -26.98
C HIS A 203 0.99 19.81 -25.54
N HIS A 204 1.15 21.09 -25.20
CA HIS A 204 1.57 21.49 -23.86
C HIS A 204 0.56 21.08 -22.78
N THR A 205 -0.73 21.16 -23.10
CA THR A 205 -1.82 20.75 -22.20
C THR A 205 -1.72 19.27 -21.88
N VAL A 206 -1.55 18.42 -22.87
CA VAL A 206 -1.50 16.95 -22.70
C VAL A 206 -0.21 16.53 -21.99
N GLU A 207 0.95 17.01 -22.47
CA GLU A 207 2.26 16.64 -21.93
C GLU A 207 2.40 17.05 -20.46
N ASP A 208 2.17 18.32 -20.16
CA ASP A 208 2.34 18.86 -18.81
C ASP A 208 1.34 18.26 -17.81
N THR A 209 0.09 17.97 -18.25
CA THR A 209 -0.88 17.25 -17.42
C THR A 209 -0.39 15.84 -17.10
N GLY A 210 0.14 15.11 -18.08
CA GLY A 210 0.71 13.79 -17.89
C GLY A 210 1.88 13.79 -16.90
N LEU A 211 2.78 14.78 -17.01
CA LEU A 211 3.91 14.96 -16.08
C LEU A 211 3.43 15.26 -14.67
N ALA A 212 2.46 16.17 -14.50
CA ALA A 212 1.91 16.52 -13.20
C ALA A 212 1.16 15.35 -12.53
N LEU A 213 0.38 14.58 -13.31
CA LEU A 213 -0.30 13.38 -12.83
C LEU A 213 0.69 12.29 -12.41
N GLY A 214 1.72 12.05 -13.22
CA GLY A 214 2.77 11.09 -12.90
C GLY A 214 3.53 11.46 -11.61
N GLN A 215 3.80 12.75 -11.40
CA GLN A 215 4.41 13.24 -10.18
C GLN A 215 3.47 13.05 -8.97
N ALA A 216 2.19 13.38 -9.09
CA ALA A 216 1.21 13.23 -8.01
C ALA A 216 1.05 11.76 -7.60
N LEU A 217 0.96 10.83 -8.55
CA LEU A 217 0.94 9.40 -8.28
C LEU A 217 2.22 8.92 -7.59
N LYS A 218 3.39 9.38 -8.03
CA LYS A 218 4.68 9.05 -7.40
C LYS A 218 4.73 9.52 -5.95
N GLU A 219 4.30 10.74 -5.67
CA GLU A 219 4.29 11.31 -4.31
C GLU A 219 3.29 10.58 -3.41
N ALA A 220 2.06 10.30 -3.91
CA ALA A 220 1.05 9.57 -3.17
C ALA A 220 1.46 8.11 -2.88
N LEU A 221 2.17 7.44 -3.79
CA LEU A 221 2.67 6.08 -3.61
C LEU A 221 3.84 5.97 -2.62
N GLY A 222 4.54 7.07 -2.36
CA GLY A 222 5.64 7.12 -1.40
C GLY A 222 6.72 6.07 -1.67
N ASP A 223 6.98 5.21 -0.68
CA ASP A 223 8.02 4.16 -0.76
C ASP A 223 7.64 2.97 -1.66
N LYS A 224 6.43 2.94 -2.17
CA LYS A 224 5.88 1.91 -3.09
C LYS A 224 5.90 0.49 -2.52
N ARG A 225 5.93 0.31 -1.21
CA ARG A 225 5.85 -1.01 -0.59
C ARG A 225 4.46 -1.60 -0.75
N GLY A 226 4.40 -2.91 -0.98
CA GLY A 226 3.14 -3.65 -1.11
C GLY A 226 2.39 -3.45 -2.43
N ILE A 227 2.90 -2.61 -3.36
CA ILE A 227 2.30 -2.49 -4.70
C ILE A 227 2.77 -3.61 -5.62
N GLY A 228 1.90 -4.01 -6.55
CA GLY A 228 2.21 -5.00 -7.57
C GLY A 228 2.74 -4.36 -8.85
N ARG A 229 3.27 -5.21 -9.73
CA ARG A 229 3.53 -4.92 -11.13
C ARG A 229 2.43 -5.57 -11.93
N TYR A 230 1.75 -4.80 -12.76
CA TYR A 230 0.57 -5.29 -13.45
C TYR A 230 0.70 -5.21 -14.96
N GLY A 231 0.14 -6.21 -15.60
CA GLY A 231 -0.19 -6.20 -16.99
C GLY A 231 -1.54 -6.84 -17.18
N PHE A 232 -2.30 -6.35 -18.15
CA PHE A 232 -3.57 -6.92 -18.54
C PHE A 232 -3.81 -6.70 -20.03
N THR A 233 -4.71 -7.49 -20.57
CA THR A 233 -5.22 -7.39 -21.92
C THR A 233 -6.71 -7.17 -21.84
N LEU A 234 -7.20 -6.11 -22.44
CA LEU A 234 -8.59 -5.70 -22.40
C LEU A 234 -9.18 -5.67 -23.80
N PRO A 235 -10.16 -6.52 -24.11
CA PRO A 235 -10.96 -6.38 -25.31
C PRO A 235 -12.10 -5.37 -25.08
N MET A 236 -12.36 -4.55 -26.08
CA MET A 236 -13.53 -3.68 -26.13
C MET A 236 -13.98 -3.55 -27.58
N ASP A 237 -15.16 -4.06 -27.88
CA ASP A 237 -15.68 -4.22 -29.23
C ASP A 237 -14.65 -4.92 -30.15
N GLU A 238 -14.23 -4.32 -31.23
CA GLU A 238 -13.23 -4.84 -32.18
C GLU A 238 -11.78 -4.49 -31.79
N THR A 239 -11.58 -3.85 -30.64
CA THR A 239 -10.27 -3.39 -30.20
C THR A 239 -9.71 -4.28 -29.09
N LEU A 240 -8.42 -4.57 -29.17
CA LEU A 240 -7.67 -5.26 -28.14
C LEU A 240 -6.50 -4.39 -27.70
N ALA A 241 -6.45 -4.06 -26.41
CA ALA A 241 -5.35 -3.33 -25.82
C ALA A 241 -4.62 -4.15 -24.77
N SER A 242 -3.29 -4.12 -24.79
CA SER A 242 -2.44 -4.74 -23.77
C SER A 242 -1.59 -3.66 -23.11
N ALA A 243 -1.57 -3.65 -21.78
CA ALA A 243 -0.78 -2.72 -20.99
C ALA A 243 0.01 -3.45 -19.91
N ALA A 244 1.25 -3.04 -19.69
CA ALA A 244 2.07 -3.49 -18.57
C ALA A 244 2.70 -2.27 -17.92
N LEU A 245 2.54 -2.14 -16.60
CA LEU A 245 2.97 -0.98 -15.83
C LEU A 245 3.79 -1.41 -14.61
N ASP A 246 4.92 -0.72 -14.39
CA ASP A 246 5.75 -0.86 -13.20
C ASP A 246 6.23 0.51 -12.72
N PHE A 247 5.85 0.91 -11.52
CA PHE A 247 6.35 2.15 -10.88
C PHE A 247 7.78 1.98 -10.34
N SER A 248 8.71 1.56 -11.21
CA SER A 248 10.11 1.28 -10.84
C SER A 248 10.91 2.51 -10.42
N GLY A 249 10.46 3.72 -10.77
CA GLY A 249 11.18 4.98 -10.59
C GLY A 249 12.21 5.27 -11.69
N ARG A 250 12.28 4.45 -12.74
CA ARG A 250 13.09 4.64 -13.93
C ARG A 250 12.17 4.86 -15.13
N PRO A 251 12.17 6.07 -15.73
CA PRO A 251 11.34 6.34 -16.89
C PRO A 251 11.67 5.39 -18.04
N TYR A 252 10.68 4.66 -18.50
CA TYR A 252 10.79 3.79 -19.67
C TYR A 252 9.41 3.63 -20.30
N PHE A 253 9.31 3.84 -21.60
CA PHE A 253 8.05 3.75 -22.32
C PHE A 253 8.26 3.02 -23.65
N VAL A 254 7.40 2.05 -23.92
CA VAL A 254 7.31 1.38 -25.21
C VAL A 254 5.86 1.40 -25.66
N PHE A 255 5.62 1.86 -26.85
CA PHE A 255 4.34 1.81 -27.51
C PHE A 255 4.46 1.00 -28.80
N SER A 256 3.51 0.11 -29.01
CA SER A 256 3.35 -0.63 -30.27
C SER A 256 1.91 -0.56 -30.71
N GLY A 257 1.66 0.16 -31.76
CA GLY A 257 0.32 0.36 -32.31
C GLY A 257 0.36 1.32 -33.49
N GLU A 258 -0.68 1.29 -34.30
CA GLU A 258 -0.86 2.18 -35.45
C GLU A 258 -2.24 2.84 -35.34
N PHE A 259 -2.24 4.16 -35.36
CA PHE A 259 -3.48 4.92 -35.40
C PHE A 259 -3.89 5.17 -36.87
N LYS A 260 -5.09 4.74 -37.22
CA LYS A 260 -5.65 4.92 -38.59
C LYS A 260 -6.36 6.27 -38.76
N ARG A 261 -6.52 7.01 -37.69
CA ARG A 261 -7.18 8.33 -37.65
C ARG A 261 -6.15 9.37 -37.20
N GLU A 262 -6.20 10.54 -37.79
CA GLU A 262 -5.38 11.68 -37.37
C GLU A 262 -5.86 12.26 -36.04
N ARG A 263 -7.16 12.15 -35.74
CA ARG A 263 -7.78 12.69 -34.52
C ARG A 263 -8.89 11.77 -34.00
N VAL A 264 -9.06 11.82 -32.69
CA VAL A 264 -10.23 11.24 -31.98
C VAL A 264 -10.84 12.37 -31.14
N GLY A 265 -12.02 12.83 -31.56
CA GLY A 265 -12.59 14.07 -30.99
C GLY A 265 -11.68 15.26 -31.27
N ASP A 266 -11.30 15.94 -30.22
CA ASP A 266 -10.42 17.13 -30.19
C ASP A 266 -8.93 16.77 -29.96
N LEU A 267 -8.61 15.50 -29.72
CA LEU A 267 -7.24 15.02 -29.48
C LEU A 267 -6.62 14.48 -30.79
N PRO A 268 -5.38 14.93 -31.18
CA PRO A 268 -4.67 14.43 -32.34
C PRO A 268 -4.13 13.02 -32.18
#